data_09db37f611b912a8226648f3dcf10910
#
_entry.id   09db37f611b912a8226648f3dcf10910
#
_cell.length_a   1.000
_cell.length_b   1.000
_cell.length_c   1.000
_cell.angle_alpha   90.00
_cell.angle_beta   90.00
_cell.angle_gamma   90.00
#
_symmetry.space_group_name_H-M   'P 1'
#
loop_
_entity.id
_entity.type
_entity.pdbx_description
1 polymer ?
#
loop_
_entity_poly.entity_id
_entity_poly.type
_entity_poly.pdbx_seq_one_letter_code
_entity_poly.pdbx_strand_id
1 'polypeptide(L)'
;MKSIVIFGSGIAGLSAAHELVQLGYTVSVYEAIDQPGGFFRSSRLGKDNMPSEYSWHGMGPWYHNAFDVMQQIPFNEKGSIYDLALSRPVDFGIFPHTDKAQFYDEGLKSIPKMFRMNTWEFIKWFYVMLKTWTSNNRSKIDYDKLNAAQAWKPFLKDKAYKTWRSCFGPWIGSDWSKVSLHTTGAFFKKQLTTKAIHRHKADQNGPAWTQGTGAGWLLFAGPSSEYWFNPWVTYLKEKGVRFCFEKALTKLDFDGTTITSAYCGEEIIQGDIYILAINPFIAADILSETPALESQEELKLFKPLVQGGPHIQVSFRLAFSEELKFPRKRTALVISDSEFNLTLFAEEQVWDKEVDLGRNIKSLWTGTSCISSVPGRIYHKPVNNCSKEEFVEEVKAQILSCGALDELIKEANHGRGLKEFSLLKIEVWHEWKFSPEGIKSLQPKWVNSTNTQAYLPAQKTPVPNLYLAGAHTRTQAEVWSIEGAVESGRRAAKAIDDRVEVLDQYRPFWISSLSKIDDILYTIKAPQFIDSIVLFLIIFSLWFTYLIVSSL
;
A
#
# COMPACT_ATOMS: atom_id res chain seq x y z
N MET A 1 23.56 26.58 11.41
CA MET A 1 22.54 25.52 11.28
C MET A 1 23.13 24.43 10.40
N LYS A 2 22.86 23.15 10.72
CA LYS A 2 23.31 22.05 9.86
C LYS A 2 22.48 22.00 8.58
N SER A 3 23.13 21.71 7.47
CA SER A 3 22.53 21.50 6.16
C SER A 3 22.16 20.02 5.98
N ILE A 4 20.94 19.76 5.54
CA ILE A 4 20.42 18.41 5.30
C ILE A 4 20.09 18.27 3.82
N VAL A 5 20.65 17.24 3.22
CA VAL A 5 20.38 16.84 1.84
C VAL A 5 19.54 15.58 1.85
N ILE A 6 18.37 15.64 1.20
CA ILE A 6 17.45 14.52 1.06
C ILE A 6 17.39 14.12 -0.41
N PHE A 7 17.64 12.85 -0.71
CA PHE A 7 17.47 12.29 -2.04
C PHE A 7 16.16 11.53 -2.13
N GLY A 8 15.27 12.01 -3.00
CA GLY A 8 13.93 11.53 -3.23
C GLY A 8 12.85 12.41 -2.60
N SER A 9 11.92 12.92 -3.42
CA SER A 9 10.74 13.68 -3.02
C SER A 9 9.47 12.83 -2.98
N GLY A 10 9.62 11.53 -2.75
CA GLY A 10 8.52 10.65 -2.37
C GLY A 10 8.02 10.96 -0.95
N ILE A 11 6.95 10.28 -0.53
CA ILE A 11 6.29 10.52 0.78
C ILE A 11 7.28 10.52 1.94
N ALA A 12 8.23 9.58 1.97
CA ALA A 12 9.20 9.49 3.07
C ALA A 12 10.16 10.68 3.11
N GLY A 13 10.68 11.12 1.95
CA GLY A 13 11.57 12.28 1.86
C GLY A 13 10.86 13.58 2.19
N LEU A 14 9.62 13.76 1.69
CA LEU A 14 8.79 14.92 2.03
C LEU A 14 8.46 14.95 3.54
N SER A 15 8.20 13.79 4.16
CA SER A 15 7.95 13.71 5.61
C SER A 15 9.18 14.08 6.43
N ALA A 16 10.36 13.61 6.03
CA ALA A 16 11.61 14.00 6.69
C ALA A 16 11.88 15.51 6.54
N ALA A 17 11.68 16.06 5.32
CA ALA A 17 11.84 17.50 5.07
C ALA A 17 10.86 18.33 5.90
N HIS A 18 9.59 17.86 6.03
CA HIS A 18 8.53 18.51 6.79
C HIS A 18 8.91 18.69 8.26
N GLU A 19 9.38 17.62 8.90
CA GLU A 19 9.78 17.66 10.32
C GLU A 19 11.05 18.52 10.52
N LEU A 20 12.06 18.33 9.69
CA LEU A 20 13.36 18.97 9.89
C LEU A 20 13.35 20.48 9.61
N VAL A 21 12.61 20.93 8.60
CA VAL A 21 12.50 22.38 8.34
C VAL A 21 11.82 23.12 9.46
N GLN A 22 10.81 22.52 10.11
CA GLN A 22 10.12 23.10 11.25
C GLN A 22 11.03 23.23 12.49
N LEU A 23 12.07 22.41 12.58
CA LEU A 23 13.07 22.46 13.65
C LEU A 23 14.22 23.43 13.36
N GLY A 24 14.17 24.12 12.20
CA GLY A 24 15.13 25.16 11.83
C GLY A 24 16.33 24.64 11.04
N TYR A 25 16.33 23.40 10.54
CA TYR A 25 17.39 22.91 9.66
C TYR A 25 17.30 23.54 8.25
N THR A 26 18.43 23.72 7.59
CA THR A 26 18.49 24.08 6.17
C THR A 26 18.31 22.80 5.34
N VAL A 27 17.18 22.64 4.65
CA VAL A 27 16.84 21.41 3.95
C VAL A 27 16.84 21.62 2.44
N SER A 28 17.51 20.71 1.72
CA SER A 28 17.45 20.61 0.26
C SER A 28 17.02 19.22 -0.16
N VAL A 29 16.03 19.13 -1.06
CA VAL A 29 15.47 17.87 -1.58
C VAL A 29 15.84 17.74 -3.05
N TYR A 30 16.49 16.65 -3.42
CA TYR A 30 16.88 16.31 -4.79
C TYR A 30 15.99 15.18 -5.30
N GLU A 31 15.38 15.36 -6.46
CA GLU A 31 14.45 14.40 -7.07
C GLU A 31 14.91 14.06 -8.49
N ALA A 32 14.86 12.76 -8.82
CA ALA A 32 15.32 12.27 -10.12
C ALA A 32 14.46 12.73 -11.31
N ILE A 33 13.18 12.99 -11.06
CA ILE A 33 12.22 13.42 -12.09
C ILE A 33 11.76 14.87 -11.87
N ASP A 34 10.92 15.36 -12.77
CA ASP A 34 10.44 16.75 -12.80
C ASP A 34 9.32 17.07 -11.78
N GLN A 35 8.83 16.08 -11.02
CA GLN A 35 7.70 16.25 -10.12
C GLN A 35 7.82 15.42 -8.83
N PRO A 36 7.22 15.89 -7.70
CA PRO A 36 7.25 15.19 -6.43
C PRO A 36 6.22 14.05 -6.37
N GLY A 37 6.31 13.22 -5.31
CA GLY A 37 5.31 12.24 -4.93
C GLY A 37 5.72 10.78 -5.15
N GLY A 38 6.81 10.53 -5.89
CA GLY A 38 7.29 9.17 -6.13
C GLY A 38 6.22 8.26 -6.74
N PHE A 39 5.99 7.09 -6.13
CA PHE A 39 4.95 6.13 -6.58
C PHE A 39 3.51 6.64 -6.50
N PHE A 40 3.27 7.65 -5.69
CA PHE A 40 1.91 8.11 -5.41
C PHE A 40 1.54 9.36 -6.20
N ARG A 41 2.42 9.85 -7.07
CA ARG A 41 2.12 10.99 -7.91
C ARG A 41 1.07 10.68 -8.97
N SER A 42 0.32 11.68 -9.34
CA SER A 42 -0.49 11.70 -10.55
C SER A 42 0.15 12.57 -11.62
N SER A 43 -0.19 12.31 -12.87
CA SER A 43 0.22 13.14 -14.01
C SER A 43 -0.93 13.30 -14.98
N ARG A 44 -0.96 14.41 -15.70
CA ARG A 44 -1.91 14.64 -16.77
C ARG A 44 -1.33 14.08 -18.07
N LEU A 45 -2.03 13.12 -18.70
CA LEU A 45 -1.51 12.38 -19.85
C LEU A 45 -2.19 12.77 -21.16
N GLY A 46 -1.37 12.80 -22.21
CA GLY A 46 -1.80 12.92 -23.60
C GLY A 46 -2.47 14.26 -23.93
N LYS A 47 -3.02 14.33 -25.15
CA LYS A 47 -3.71 15.53 -25.68
C LYS A 47 -5.04 15.82 -24.97
N ASP A 48 -5.60 14.83 -24.30
CA ASP A 48 -6.88 14.94 -23.59
C ASP A 48 -6.71 15.49 -22.17
N ASN A 49 -5.48 15.68 -21.72
CA ASN A 49 -5.16 16.14 -20.35
C ASN A 49 -5.77 15.25 -19.25
N MET A 50 -5.90 13.94 -19.51
CA MET A 50 -6.52 12.98 -18.62
C MET A 50 -5.64 12.72 -17.40
N PRO A 51 -6.15 12.83 -16.17
CA PRO A 51 -5.38 12.48 -14.97
C PRO A 51 -5.14 10.97 -14.91
N SER A 52 -3.91 10.57 -14.61
CA SER A 52 -3.51 9.19 -14.46
C SER A 52 -2.52 9.04 -13.31
N GLU A 53 -2.45 7.84 -12.73
CA GLU A 53 -1.63 7.51 -11.56
C GLU A 53 -1.07 6.10 -11.69
N TYR A 54 -0.01 5.81 -10.94
CA TYR A 54 0.58 4.47 -10.86
C TYR A 54 -0.40 3.43 -10.28
N SER A 55 -1.28 3.85 -9.39
CA SER A 55 -2.29 3.00 -8.75
C SER A 55 -3.42 3.88 -8.23
N TRP A 56 -4.41 3.28 -7.59
CA TRP A 56 -5.32 3.99 -6.70
C TRP A 56 -4.67 4.12 -5.31
N HIS A 57 -5.07 5.14 -4.56
CA HIS A 57 -4.45 5.45 -3.27
C HIS A 57 -5.51 5.45 -2.17
N GLY A 58 -5.56 4.34 -1.43
CA GLY A 58 -6.43 4.19 -0.27
C GLY A 58 -5.67 4.35 1.03
N MET A 59 -6.27 5.06 1.98
CA MET A 59 -5.74 5.27 3.31
C MET A 59 -6.60 4.56 4.33
N GLY A 60 -5.99 3.61 5.06
CA GLY A 60 -6.67 2.89 6.12
C GLY A 60 -6.80 3.71 7.40
N PRO A 61 -7.70 3.32 8.32
CA PRO A 61 -7.94 4.05 9.57
C PRO A 61 -6.73 4.06 10.52
N TRP A 62 -5.70 3.30 10.23
CA TRP A 62 -4.45 3.19 10.98
C TRP A 62 -3.31 4.09 10.45
N TYR A 63 -3.61 5.02 9.53
CA TYR A 63 -2.63 5.94 8.95
C TYR A 63 -2.42 7.18 9.84
N HIS A 64 -2.00 6.95 11.08
CA HIS A 64 -1.91 7.99 12.11
C HIS A 64 -0.89 9.07 11.80
N ASN A 65 0.34 8.68 11.42
CA ASN A 65 1.38 9.63 11.05
C ASN A 65 1.04 10.39 9.76
N ALA A 66 0.44 9.70 8.78
CA ALA A 66 0.05 10.32 7.54
C ALA A 66 -1.05 11.39 7.74
N PHE A 67 -2.07 11.07 8.53
CA PHE A 67 -3.14 12.05 8.83
C PHE A 67 -2.63 13.22 9.66
N ASP A 68 -1.73 12.98 10.61
CA ASP A 68 -1.12 14.05 11.41
C ASP A 68 -0.33 15.04 10.53
N VAL A 69 0.46 14.55 9.58
CA VAL A 69 1.16 15.42 8.61
C VAL A 69 0.16 16.15 7.72
N MET A 70 -0.87 15.47 7.19
CA MET A 70 -1.87 16.08 6.33
C MET A 70 -2.66 17.20 7.02
N GLN A 71 -2.87 17.12 8.33
CA GLN A 71 -3.52 18.18 9.13
C GLN A 71 -2.67 19.45 9.23
N GLN A 72 -1.35 19.33 9.11
CA GLN A 72 -0.42 20.44 9.22
C GLN A 72 -0.21 21.19 7.88
N ILE A 73 -0.64 20.59 6.76
CA ILE A 73 -0.42 21.15 5.43
C ILE A 73 -1.70 21.87 4.98
N PRO A 74 -1.66 23.19 4.74
CA PRO A 74 -2.79 23.91 4.17
C PRO A 74 -3.13 23.38 2.77
N PHE A 75 -4.39 23.05 2.53
CA PHE A 75 -4.90 22.79 1.19
C PHE A 75 -5.31 24.09 0.51
N ASN A 76 -5.98 24.94 1.27
CA ASN A 76 -6.33 26.31 0.92
C ASN A 76 -6.59 27.12 2.21
N GLU A 77 -7.08 28.36 2.08
CA GLU A 77 -7.39 29.24 3.23
C GLU A 77 -8.46 28.68 4.19
N LYS A 78 -9.24 27.67 3.76
CA LYS A 78 -10.37 27.12 4.54
C LYS A 78 -10.00 25.90 5.37
N GLY A 79 -8.90 25.20 5.05
CA GLY A 79 -8.53 24.01 5.79
C GLY A 79 -7.31 23.28 5.26
N SER A 80 -6.97 22.21 5.96
CA SER A 80 -5.82 21.36 5.66
C SER A 80 -6.14 20.33 4.56
N ILE A 81 -5.10 19.63 4.10
CA ILE A 81 -5.26 18.48 3.20
C ILE A 81 -6.17 17.42 3.84
N TYR A 82 -6.01 17.15 5.13
CA TYR A 82 -6.84 16.20 5.85
C TYR A 82 -8.33 16.58 5.82
N ASP A 83 -8.63 17.86 6.00
CA ASP A 83 -10.01 18.34 6.09
C ASP A 83 -10.71 18.40 4.72
N LEU A 84 -9.99 18.73 3.67
CA LEU A 84 -10.58 19.14 2.39
C LEU A 84 -10.22 18.23 1.21
N ALA A 85 -9.03 17.63 1.20
CA ALA A 85 -8.55 16.85 0.06
C ALA A 85 -8.90 15.35 0.14
N LEU A 86 -9.46 14.88 1.28
CA LEU A 86 -9.84 13.49 1.46
C LEU A 86 -11.33 13.28 1.26
N SER A 87 -11.68 12.27 0.47
CA SER A 87 -13.06 11.85 0.30
C SER A 87 -13.51 10.99 1.49
N ARG A 88 -14.83 10.91 1.69
CA ARG A 88 -15.43 10.03 2.71
C ARG A 88 -15.16 8.54 2.40
N PRO A 89 -15.36 7.63 3.39
CA PRO A 89 -15.20 6.20 3.20
C PRO A 89 -15.87 5.66 1.94
N VAL A 90 -15.21 4.69 1.31
CA VAL A 90 -15.64 4.08 0.07
C VAL A 90 -16.25 2.71 0.35
N ASP A 91 -17.39 2.40 -0.25
CA ASP A 91 -17.96 1.06 -0.22
C ASP A 91 -17.12 0.11 -1.07
N PHE A 92 -16.66 -0.98 -0.47
CA PHE A 92 -16.01 -2.06 -1.22
C PHE A 92 -17.05 -3.07 -1.71
N GLY A 93 -17.10 -3.26 -3.03
CA GLY A 93 -17.92 -4.27 -3.69
C GLY A 93 -17.09 -5.37 -4.33
N ILE A 94 -17.54 -6.61 -4.16
CA ILE A 94 -17.00 -7.79 -4.81
C ILE A 94 -17.93 -8.17 -5.95
N PHE A 95 -17.41 -8.17 -7.16
CA PHE A 95 -18.15 -8.34 -8.40
C PHE A 95 -17.70 -9.62 -9.14
N PRO A 96 -18.35 -10.74 -8.92
CA PRO A 96 -18.08 -11.95 -9.68
C PRO A 96 -18.72 -11.89 -11.07
N HIS A 97 -18.17 -12.66 -12.03
CA HIS A 97 -18.71 -12.68 -13.39
C HIS A 97 -20.14 -13.28 -13.45
N THR A 98 -20.44 -14.28 -12.64
CA THR A 98 -21.67 -15.06 -12.73
C THR A 98 -22.59 -14.97 -11.53
N ASP A 99 -22.12 -14.49 -10.40
CA ASP A 99 -22.90 -14.36 -9.16
C ASP A 99 -23.26 -12.88 -8.88
N LYS A 100 -24.13 -12.64 -7.90
CA LYS A 100 -24.50 -11.29 -7.47
C LYS A 100 -23.35 -10.56 -6.77
N ALA A 101 -23.28 -9.24 -6.96
CA ALA A 101 -22.37 -8.37 -6.22
C ALA A 101 -22.57 -8.50 -4.71
N GLN A 102 -21.46 -8.36 -3.97
CA GLN A 102 -21.47 -8.37 -2.50
C GLN A 102 -20.73 -7.15 -2.00
N PHE A 103 -21.29 -6.47 -1.00
CA PHE A 103 -20.71 -5.27 -0.40
C PHE A 103 -20.23 -5.57 1.01
N TYR A 104 -19.16 -4.88 1.40
CA TYR A 104 -18.63 -4.92 2.75
C TYR A 104 -19.38 -3.92 3.62
N ASP A 105 -20.18 -4.46 4.56
CA ASP A 105 -21.06 -3.66 5.43
C ASP A 105 -20.44 -3.35 6.80
N GLU A 106 -19.21 -3.60 7.08
CA GLU A 106 -18.46 -3.36 8.31
C GLU A 106 -18.28 -4.55 9.28
N GLY A 107 -17.09 -4.58 9.86
CA GLY A 107 -16.71 -5.48 10.96
C GLY A 107 -16.51 -6.93 10.58
N LEU A 108 -16.12 -7.72 11.57
CA LEU A 108 -15.80 -9.15 11.40
C LEU A 108 -16.94 -9.97 10.82
N LYS A 109 -18.19 -9.59 11.08
CA LYS A 109 -19.38 -10.33 10.61
C LYS A 109 -19.57 -10.28 9.09
N SER A 110 -19.08 -9.24 8.43
CA SER A 110 -19.18 -9.10 6.98
C SER A 110 -18.07 -9.82 6.21
N ILE A 111 -16.97 -10.17 6.86
CA ILE A 111 -15.81 -10.82 6.24
C ILE A 111 -16.19 -12.17 5.58
N PRO A 112 -16.89 -13.11 6.24
CA PRO A 112 -17.26 -14.36 5.59
C PRO A 112 -18.10 -14.14 4.33
N LYS A 113 -19.05 -13.21 4.37
CA LYS A 113 -19.89 -12.87 3.24
C LYS A 113 -19.08 -12.25 2.10
N MET A 114 -18.27 -11.25 2.42
CA MET A 114 -17.40 -10.55 1.46
C MET A 114 -16.45 -11.51 0.74
N PHE A 115 -15.76 -12.37 1.49
CA PHE A 115 -14.82 -13.35 0.92
C PHE A 115 -15.48 -14.66 0.49
N ARG A 116 -16.81 -14.74 0.51
CA ARG A 116 -17.58 -15.92 0.08
C ARG A 116 -17.18 -17.19 0.83
N MET A 117 -16.82 -17.05 2.10
CA MET A 117 -16.42 -18.13 3.01
C MET A 117 -17.65 -18.76 3.68
N ASN A 118 -17.66 -20.07 3.82
CA ASN A 118 -18.56 -20.72 4.76
C ASN A 118 -18.02 -20.60 6.20
N THR A 119 -18.79 -21.04 7.19
CA THR A 119 -18.43 -20.92 8.61
C THR A 119 -17.09 -21.61 8.95
N TRP A 120 -16.82 -22.79 8.40
CA TRP A 120 -15.57 -23.51 8.65
C TRP A 120 -14.37 -22.86 8.00
N GLU A 121 -14.53 -22.34 6.79
CA GLU A 121 -13.48 -21.57 6.11
C GLU A 121 -13.15 -20.30 6.89
N PHE A 122 -14.17 -19.61 7.40
CA PHE A 122 -13.98 -18.42 8.22
C PHE A 122 -13.27 -18.72 9.54
N ILE A 123 -13.67 -19.80 10.25
CA ILE A 123 -13.00 -20.21 11.49
C ILE A 123 -11.52 -20.51 11.24
N LYS A 124 -11.20 -21.23 10.17
CA LYS A 124 -9.80 -21.53 9.82
C LYS A 124 -9.02 -20.31 9.38
N TRP A 125 -9.66 -19.44 8.60
CA TRP A 125 -9.06 -18.15 8.22
C TRP A 125 -8.75 -17.31 9.47
N PHE A 126 -9.71 -17.18 10.37
CA PHE A 126 -9.54 -16.40 11.60
C PHE A 126 -8.49 -17.01 12.53
N TYR A 127 -8.43 -18.34 12.62
CA TYR A 127 -7.37 -19.03 13.37
C TYR A 127 -5.96 -18.64 12.87
N VAL A 128 -5.74 -18.69 11.57
CA VAL A 128 -4.45 -18.28 10.99
C VAL A 128 -4.16 -16.80 11.29
N MET A 129 -5.18 -15.93 11.17
CA MET A 129 -5.05 -14.52 11.51
C MET A 129 -4.68 -14.30 12.98
N LEU A 130 -5.37 -14.95 13.91
CA LEU A 130 -5.05 -14.87 15.33
C LEU A 130 -3.61 -15.29 15.63
N LYS A 131 -3.13 -16.32 14.98
CA LYS A 131 -1.73 -16.75 15.13
C LYS A 131 -0.76 -15.65 14.73
N THR A 132 -0.99 -14.97 13.62
CA THR A 132 -0.13 -13.86 13.20
C THR A 132 -0.24 -12.66 14.12
N TRP A 133 -1.44 -12.37 14.66
CA TRP A 133 -1.69 -11.21 15.52
C TRP A 133 -1.10 -11.35 16.91
N THR A 134 -1.08 -12.58 17.42
CA THR A 134 -0.63 -12.91 18.78
C THR A 134 0.80 -13.42 18.86
N SER A 135 1.62 -13.10 17.86
CA SER A 135 3.04 -13.43 17.78
C SER A 135 3.85 -12.22 17.34
N ASN A 136 5.05 -12.04 17.88
CA ASN A 136 6.04 -11.09 17.36
C ASN A 136 7.20 -11.82 16.68
N ASN A 137 8.06 -12.50 17.46
CA ASN A 137 9.26 -13.17 16.93
C ASN A 137 8.90 -14.29 15.95
N ARG A 138 7.97 -15.17 16.31
CA ARG A 138 7.51 -16.24 15.42
C ARG A 138 6.92 -15.68 14.13
N SER A 139 6.14 -14.59 14.22
CA SER A 139 5.56 -13.95 13.05
C SER A 139 6.63 -13.38 12.12
N LYS A 140 7.63 -12.69 12.65
CA LYS A 140 8.71 -12.09 11.86
C LYS A 140 9.71 -13.10 11.30
N ILE A 141 9.85 -14.26 11.92
CA ILE A 141 10.85 -15.28 11.53
C ILE A 141 10.21 -16.40 10.72
N ASP A 142 9.13 -17.02 11.25
CA ASP A 142 8.56 -18.22 10.63
C ASP A 142 7.43 -17.89 9.65
N TYR A 143 6.54 -16.94 10.01
CA TYR A 143 5.44 -16.56 9.12
C TYR A 143 5.88 -15.63 8.00
N ASP A 144 7.03 -14.99 8.11
CA ASP A 144 7.65 -14.26 7.01
C ASP A 144 8.18 -15.18 5.89
N LYS A 145 8.48 -16.45 6.20
CA LYS A 145 8.89 -17.45 5.21
C LYS A 145 7.74 -18.00 4.36
N LEU A 146 6.50 -17.83 4.83
CA LEU A 146 5.30 -18.33 4.16
C LEU A 146 4.61 -17.19 3.42
N ASN A 147 4.12 -17.43 2.20
CA ASN A 147 3.25 -16.47 1.55
C ASN A 147 1.77 -16.69 1.89
N ALA A 148 0.96 -15.63 1.66
CA ALA A 148 -0.47 -15.66 1.95
C ALA A 148 -1.21 -16.78 1.20
N ALA A 149 -0.87 -17.02 -0.06
CA ALA A 149 -1.50 -18.06 -0.87
C ALA A 149 -1.27 -19.46 -0.28
N GLN A 150 -0.03 -19.77 0.13
CA GLN A 150 0.32 -21.05 0.76
C GLN A 150 -0.41 -21.23 2.10
N ALA A 151 -0.52 -20.17 2.90
CA ALA A 151 -1.14 -20.24 4.21
C ALA A 151 -2.64 -20.59 4.16
N TRP A 152 -3.38 -20.12 3.15
CA TRP A 152 -4.82 -20.32 3.06
C TRP A 152 -5.28 -21.38 2.06
N LYS A 153 -4.47 -21.74 1.06
CA LYS A 153 -4.84 -22.76 0.06
C LYS A 153 -5.41 -24.07 0.67
N PRO A 154 -4.85 -24.61 1.77
CA PRO A 154 -5.40 -25.83 2.38
C PRO A 154 -6.76 -25.66 3.04
N PHE A 155 -7.18 -24.43 3.34
CA PHE A 155 -8.33 -24.13 4.17
C PHE A 155 -9.52 -23.54 3.41
N LEU A 156 -9.26 -22.88 2.27
CA LEU A 156 -10.28 -22.24 1.47
C LEU A 156 -10.63 -23.06 0.25
N LYS A 157 -11.92 -23.20 -0.03
CA LYS A 157 -12.42 -23.78 -1.28
C LYS A 157 -12.19 -22.79 -2.43
N ASP A 158 -12.25 -23.28 -3.63
CA ASP A 158 -11.91 -22.52 -4.86
C ASP A 158 -12.59 -21.15 -4.93
N LYS A 159 -13.88 -21.06 -4.60
CA LYS A 159 -14.66 -19.81 -4.64
C LYS A 159 -14.13 -18.77 -3.64
N ALA A 160 -13.92 -19.16 -2.39
CA ALA A 160 -13.39 -18.31 -1.35
C ALA A 160 -11.93 -17.94 -1.62
N TYR A 161 -11.14 -18.91 -2.10
CA TYR A 161 -9.74 -18.73 -2.45
C TYR A 161 -9.56 -17.69 -3.57
N LYS A 162 -10.31 -17.80 -4.66
CA LYS A 162 -10.27 -16.82 -5.76
C LYS A 162 -10.70 -15.43 -5.31
N THR A 163 -11.76 -15.33 -4.50
CA THR A 163 -12.22 -14.05 -3.97
C THR A 163 -11.18 -13.41 -3.06
N TRP A 164 -10.60 -14.20 -2.15
CA TRP A 164 -9.51 -13.74 -1.27
C TRP A 164 -8.31 -13.22 -2.05
N ARG A 165 -7.85 -13.98 -3.04
CA ARG A 165 -6.78 -13.59 -3.96
C ARG A 165 -7.05 -12.22 -4.59
N SER A 166 -8.26 -12.04 -5.12
CA SER A 166 -8.64 -10.84 -5.86
C SER A 166 -8.77 -9.59 -4.98
N CYS A 167 -9.19 -9.76 -3.73
CA CYS A 167 -9.31 -8.64 -2.81
C CYS A 167 -7.96 -8.23 -2.21
N PHE A 168 -7.17 -9.23 -1.82
CA PHE A 168 -5.95 -8.97 -1.06
C PHE A 168 -4.82 -8.41 -1.93
N GLY A 169 -4.64 -8.91 -3.13
CA GLY A 169 -3.60 -8.44 -4.05
C GLY A 169 -3.64 -6.92 -4.26
N PRO A 170 -4.76 -6.34 -4.67
CA PRO A 170 -4.90 -4.89 -4.85
C PRO A 170 -4.65 -4.08 -3.57
N TRP A 171 -5.06 -4.55 -2.40
CA TRP A 171 -4.86 -3.84 -1.14
C TRP A 171 -3.39 -3.70 -0.75
N ILE A 172 -2.58 -4.69 -1.05
CA ILE A 172 -1.12 -4.63 -0.84
C ILE A 172 -0.38 -4.17 -2.10
N GLY A 173 -1.06 -4.12 -3.24
CA GLY A 173 -0.47 -3.76 -4.52
C GLY A 173 0.52 -4.78 -5.05
N SER A 174 0.26 -6.08 -4.83
CA SER A 174 1.09 -7.19 -5.27
C SER A 174 0.28 -8.48 -5.41
N ASP A 175 0.84 -9.45 -6.12
CA ASP A 175 0.34 -10.83 -6.06
C ASP A 175 0.50 -11.40 -4.64
N TRP A 176 -0.59 -11.86 -4.06
CA TRP A 176 -0.61 -12.43 -2.71
C TRP A 176 0.28 -13.68 -2.54
N SER A 177 0.62 -14.35 -3.65
CA SER A 177 1.56 -15.47 -3.64
C SER A 177 3.01 -15.05 -3.37
N LYS A 178 3.30 -13.75 -3.40
CA LYS A 178 4.62 -13.18 -3.13
C LYS A 178 4.69 -12.48 -1.76
N VAL A 179 3.55 -12.08 -1.20
CA VAL A 179 3.47 -11.34 0.08
C VAL A 179 3.56 -12.30 1.25
N SER A 180 4.33 -11.95 2.27
CA SER A 180 4.49 -12.81 3.44
C SER A 180 3.21 -12.91 4.29
N LEU A 181 3.03 -14.05 4.97
CA LEU A 181 1.95 -14.23 5.93
C LEU A 181 2.06 -13.26 7.11
N HIS A 182 3.28 -12.92 7.52
CA HIS A 182 3.54 -11.89 8.51
C HIS A 182 2.91 -10.54 8.11
N THR A 183 3.26 -10.05 6.92
CA THR A 183 2.74 -8.78 6.38
C THR A 183 1.23 -8.79 6.22
N THR A 184 0.68 -9.92 5.74
CA THR A 184 -0.78 -10.11 5.62
C THR A 184 -1.47 -10.01 6.98
N GLY A 185 -0.92 -10.69 7.99
CA GLY A 185 -1.42 -10.62 9.37
C GLY A 185 -1.34 -9.23 9.96
N ALA A 186 -0.21 -8.52 9.74
CA ALA A 186 -0.02 -7.14 10.19
C ALA A 186 -1.05 -6.18 9.57
N PHE A 187 -1.31 -6.31 8.26
CA PHE A 187 -2.33 -5.52 7.55
C PHE A 187 -3.71 -5.69 8.18
N PHE A 188 -4.20 -6.95 8.29
CA PHE A 188 -5.54 -7.21 8.84
C PHE A 188 -5.64 -6.90 10.33
N LYS A 189 -4.58 -7.11 11.10
CA LYS A 189 -4.51 -6.68 12.50
C LYS A 189 -4.83 -5.20 12.62
N LYS A 190 -4.13 -4.35 11.87
CA LYS A 190 -4.33 -2.90 11.89
C LYS A 190 -5.70 -2.52 11.35
N GLN A 191 -6.10 -3.07 10.21
CA GLN A 191 -7.39 -2.77 9.59
C GLN A 191 -8.59 -3.07 10.50
N LEU A 192 -8.53 -4.17 11.26
CA LEU A 192 -9.65 -4.65 12.06
C LEU A 192 -9.61 -4.25 13.54
N THR A 193 -8.44 -3.86 14.06
CA THR A 193 -8.29 -3.59 15.50
C THR A 193 -7.89 -2.16 15.84
N THR A 194 -7.61 -1.31 14.86
CA THR A 194 -7.19 0.07 15.12
C THR A 194 -8.26 0.88 15.84
N LYS A 195 -7.84 1.87 16.58
CA LYS A 195 -8.71 2.91 17.14
C LYS A 195 -8.20 4.27 16.69
N ALA A 196 -9.12 5.23 16.52
CA ALA A 196 -8.76 6.62 16.31
C ALA A 196 -7.88 7.11 17.47
N ILE A 197 -6.87 7.88 17.17
CA ILE A 197 -6.03 8.53 18.16
C ILE A 197 -6.67 9.84 18.54
N HIS A 198 -6.82 10.12 19.83
CA HIS A 198 -7.43 11.37 20.38
C HIS A 198 -6.81 12.66 19.86
N ARG A 199 -5.63 12.60 19.28
CA ARG A 199 -4.91 13.71 18.69
C ARG A 199 -5.63 14.30 17.47
N HIS A 200 -6.37 13.49 16.76
CA HIS A 200 -7.20 13.91 15.63
C HIS A 200 -8.58 14.34 16.14
N LYS A 201 -8.69 15.59 16.65
CA LYS A 201 -9.98 16.13 17.15
C LYS A 201 -11.09 16.10 16.10
N ALA A 202 -10.76 16.26 14.84
CA ALA A 202 -11.69 16.12 13.73
C ALA A 202 -12.31 14.71 13.67
N ASP A 203 -11.61 13.69 14.14
CA ASP A 203 -12.04 12.30 14.10
C ASP A 203 -13.14 11.99 15.12
N GLN A 204 -13.24 12.76 16.21
CA GLN A 204 -14.30 12.55 17.22
C GLN A 204 -15.70 12.88 16.68
N ASN A 205 -15.78 13.78 15.70
CA ASN A 205 -17.00 14.14 14.99
C ASN A 205 -16.95 13.76 13.50
N GLY A 206 -15.91 13.05 13.10
CA GLY A 206 -15.65 12.65 11.73
C GLY A 206 -16.47 11.45 11.27
N PRO A 207 -16.24 10.98 10.05
CA PRO A 207 -16.87 9.77 9.51
C PRO A 207 -16.62 8.56 10.40
N ALA A 208 -17.53 7.58 10.39
CA ALA A 208 -17.48 6.39 11.26
C ALA A 208 -16.16 5.59 11.18
N TRP A 209 -15.43 5.68 10.07
CA TRP A 209 -14.14 5.01 9.89
C TRP A 209 -13.05 5.51 10.85
N THR A 210 -13.07 6.81 11.23
CA THR A 210 -12.13 7.38 12.21
C THR A 210 -12.44 6.96 13.64
N GLN A 211 -13.62 6.42 13.87
CA GLN A 211 -14.05 5.96 15.20
C GLN A 211 -13.52 4.56 15.57
N GLY A 212 -12.56 4.06 14.83
CA GLY A 212 -11.82 2.85 15.19
C GLY A 212 -12.54 1.53 14.91
N THR A 213 -13.51 1.51 14.01
CA THR A 213 -14.20 0.27 13.59
C THR A 213 -13.38 -0.57 12.62
N GLY A 214 -12.31 0.00 12.05
CA GLY A 214 -11.50 -0.64 11.00
C GLY A 214 -12.21 -0.75 9.67
N ALA A 215 -13.39 -0.20 9.54
CA ALA A 215 -14.16 -0.14 8.30
C ALA A 215 -13.75 1.09 7.48
N GLY A 216 -13.92 0.99 6.19
CA GLY A 216 -13.75 2.11 5.28
C GLY A 216 -12.30 2.50 4.97
N TRP A 217 -12.15 3.00 3.77
CA TRP A 217 -10.91 3.53 3.24
C TRP A 217 -11.19 4.95 2.73
N LEU A 218 -10.30 5.90 3.03
CA LEU A 218 -10.31 7.20 2.40
C LEU A 218 -9.53 7.16 1.11
N LEU A 219 -10.01 7.93 0.14
CA LEU A 219 -9.31 8.25 -1.10
C LEU A 219 -9.10 9.76 -1.17
N PHE A 220 -8.24 10.23 -2.07
CA PHE A 220 -8.20 11.65 -2.38
C PHE A 220 -9.46 12.06 -3.14
N ALA A 221 -9.90 13.29 -2.91
CA ALA A 221 -11.01 13.91 -3.61
C ALA A 221 -10.62 14.48 -4.99
N GLY A 222 -9.42 14.14 -5.47
CA GLY A 222 -8.89 14.51 -6.77
C GLY A 222 -7.53 13.85 -7.02
N PRO A 223 -6.86 14.13 -8.15
CA PRO A 223 -5.57 13.57 -8.49
C PRO A 223 -4.53 13.85 -7.40
N SER A 224 -3.76 12.85 -7.00
CA SER A 224 -2.88 12.91 -5.82
C SER A 224 -1.82 14.00 -5.91
N SER A 225 -1.28 14.31 -7.09
CA SER A 225 -0.34 15.42 -7.23
C SER A 225 -1.01 16.77 -6.98
N GLU A 226 -2.26 16.96 -7.42
CA GLU A 226 -3.01 18.21 -7.28
C GLU A 226 -3.56 18.37 -5.85
N TYR A 227 -3.99 17.26 -5.22
CA TYR A 227 -4.67 17.27 -3.93
C TYR A 227 -3.75 16.99 -2.74
N TRP A 228 -2.49 16.57 -2.99
CA TRP A 228 -1.53 16.30 -1.92
C TRP A 228 -0.14 16.89 -2.19
N PHE A 229 0.54 16.43 -3.25
CA PHE A 229 1.98 16.70 -3.38
C PHE A 229 2.29 18.15 -3.74
N ASN A 230 1.53 18.77 -4.64
CA ASN A 230 1.75 20.17 -5.01
C ASN A 230 1.49 21.13 -3.83
N PRO A 231 0.36 21.02 -3.08
CA PRO A 231 0.17 21.78 -1.85
C PRO A 231 1.27 21.54 -0.81
N TRP A 232 1.72 20.29 -0.62
CA TRP A 232 2.76 19.97 0.34
C TRP A 232 4.11 20.59 -0.04
N VAL A 233 4.52 20.47 -1.29
CA VAL A 233 5.77 21.09 -1.78
C VAL A 233 5.69 22.61 -1.72
N THR A 234 4.55 23.21 -2.03
CA THR A 234 4.33 24.67 -1.87
C THR A 234 4.54 25.09 -0.42
N TYR A 235 3.86 24.42 0.51
CA TYR A 235 4.03 24.66 1.95
C TYR A 235 5.49 24.53 2.40
N LEU A 236 6.20 23.48 1.94
CA LEU A 236 7.59 23.26 2.31
C LEU A 236 8.53 24.33 1.72
N LYS A 237 8.27 24.79 0.50
CA LYS A 237 9.01 25.93 -0.10
C LYS A 237 8.84 27.21 0.69
N GLU A 238 7.60 27.50 1.15
CA GLU A 238 7.31 28.63 2.02
C GLU A 238 8.03 28.55 3.37
N LYS A 239 8.27 27.32 3.87
CA LYS A 239 9.08 27.08 5.06
C LYS A 239 10.59 27.12 4.81
N GLY A 240 11.05 27.31 3.56
CA GLY A 240 12.46 27.45 3.19
C GLY A 240 13.12 26.17 2.67
N VAL A 241 12.38 25.10 2.38
CA VAL A 241 12.94 23.90 1.74
C VAL A 241 13.26 24.19 0.28
N ARG A 242 14.50 23.90 -0.13
CA ARG A 242 14.94 23.97 -1.53
C ARG A 242 14.62 22.65 -2.24
N PHE A 243 13.96 22.70 -3.39
CA PHE A 243 13.72 21.53 -4.25
C PHE A 243 14.54 21.63 -5.54
N CYS A 244 15.23 20.53 -5.86
CA CYS A 244 16.06 20.37 -7.07
C CYS A 244 15.52 19.15 -7.83
N PHE A 245 14.69 19.38 -8.85
CA PHE A 245 14.14 18.35 -9.72
C PHE A 245 15.10 17.99 -10.85
N GLU A 246 14.90 16.81 -11.50
CA GLU A 246 15.73 16.26 -12.56
C GLU A 246 17.19 16.06 -12.11
N LYS A 247 17.38 15.75 -10.83
CA LYS A 247 18.66 15.55 -10.15
C LYS A 247 18.69 14.18 -9.48
N ALA A 248 18.93 13.14 -10.27
CA ALA A 248 19.07 11.78 -9.77
C ALA A 248 20.39 11.60 -9.02
N LEU A 249 20.34 11.05 -7.80
CA LEU A 249 21.55 10.59 -7.10
C LEU A 249 22.20 9.47 -7.91
N THR A 250 23.50 9.61 -8.20
CA THR A 250 24.26 8.62 -8.96
C THR A 250 25.38 7.97 -8.15
N LYS A 251 25.95 8.68 -7.16
CA LYS A 251 27.08 8.17 -6.38
C LYS A 251 27.17 8.85 -5.01
N LEU A 252 27.77 8.15 -4.05
CA LEU A 252 28.16 8.67 -2.74
C LEU A 252 29.67 8.45 -2.55
N ASP A 253 30.41 9.49 -2.18
CA ASP A 253 31.79 9.35 -1.73
C ASP A 253 31.84 9.12 -0.21
N PHE A 254 32.58 8.09 0.19
CA PHE A 254 32.72 7.67 1.58
C PHE A 254 34.20 7.57 1.94
N ASP A 255 34.61 8.27 2.99
CA ASP A 255 36.02 8.30 3.45
C ASP A 255 36.40 7.18 4.43
N GLY A 256 35.48 6.24 4.67
CA GLY A 256 35.59 5.18 5.67
C GLY A 256 34.89 5.50 6.99
N THR A 257 34.45 6.75 7.18
CA THR A 257 33.77 7.20 8.40
C THR A 257 32.46 7.93 8.09
N THR A 258 32.51 8.87 7.14
CA THR A 258 31.37 9.74 6.78
C THR A 258 31.19 9.83 5.26
N ILE A 259 29.99 10.22 4.85
CA ILE A 259 29.76 10.67 3.47
C ILE A 259 30.37 12.07 3.32
N THR A 260 31.29 12.21 2.37
CA THR A 260 31.97 13.48 2.09
C THR A 260 31.30 14.27 0.98
N SER A 261 30.68 13.56 0.01
CA SER A 261 29.98 14.17 -1.12
C SER A 261 28.96 13.21 -1.69
N ALA A 262 27.91 13.74 -2.31
CA ALA A 262 26.98 13.00 -3.15
C ALA A 262 27.01 13.59 -4.56
N TYR A 263 26.58 12.82 -5.56
CA TYR A 263 26.62 13.23 -6.96
C TYR A 263 25.27 13.07 -7.64
N CYS A 264 24.88 14.11 -8.37
CA CYS A 264 23.76 14.04 -9.32
C CYS A 264 24.34 14.23 -10.74
N GLY A 265 24.69 13.12 -11.39
CA GLY A 265 25.54 13.17 -12.58
C GLY A 265 26.93 13.73 -12.25
N GLU A 266 27.30 14.84 -12.88
CA GLU A 266 28.60 15.54 -12.61
C GLU A 266 28.50 16.59 -11.49
N GLU A 267 27.29 16.94 -11.03
CA GLU A 267 27.07 17.93 -9.98
C GLU A 267 27.41 17.33 -8.61
N ILE A 268 28.32 18.01 -7.89
CA ILE A 268 28.70 17.62 -6.53
C ILE A 268 27.77 18.30 -5.53
N ILE A 269 27.13 17.48 -4.69
CA ILE A 269 26.20 17.90 -3.65
C ILE A 269 26.87 17.71 -2.28
N GLN A 270 26.97 18.77 -1.52
CA GLN A 270 27.52 18.74 -0.17
C GLN A 270 26.48 19.10 0.88
N GLY A 271 26.53 18.42 2.02
CA GLY A 271 25.70 18.68 3.19
C GLY A 271 26.33 18.10 4.44
N ASP A 272 25.87 18.57 5.60
CA ASP A 272 26.31 18.02 6.88
C ASP A 272 25.67 16.66 7.16
N ILE A 273 24.47 16.43 6.62
CA ILE A 273 23.66 15.20 6.82
C ILE A 273 22.99 14.83 5.48
N TYR A 274 22.96 13.53 5.20
CA TYR A 274 22.34 12.95 4.01
C TYR A 274 21.22 11.97 4.40
N ILE A 275 20.08 12.05 3.72
CA ILE A 275 18.96 11.12 3.87
C ILE A 275 18.69 10.45 2.51
N LEU A 276 18.80 9.13 2.44
CA LEU A 276 18.39 8.36 1.28
C LEU A 276 16.90 7.97 1.42
N ALA A 277 16.03 8.71 0.74
CA ALA A 277 14.59 8.47 0.66
C ALA A 277 14.19 7.95 -0.73
N ILE A 278 15.06 7.15 -1.33
CA ILE A 278 14.95 6.62 -2.69
C ILE A 278 14.47 5.18 -2.70
N ASN A 279 14.09 4.69 -3.87
CA ASN A 279 13.67 3.32 -4.09
C ASN A 279 14.76 2.32 -3.68
N PRO A 280 14.45 1.21 -2.96
CA PRO A 280 15.47 0.29 -2.46
C PRO A 280 16.26 -0.43 -3.55
N PHE A 281 15.71 -0.64 -4.74
CA PHE A 281 16.47 -1.18 -5.89
C PHE A 281 17.56 -0.19 -6.33
N ILE A 282 17.19 1.08 -6.49
CA ILE A 282 18.13 2.14 -6.85
C ILE A 282 19.16 2.36 -5.74
N ALA A 283 18.74 2.30 -4.48
CA ALA A 283 19.66 2.40 -3.35
C ALA A 283 20.70 1.26 -3.35
N ALA A 284 20.26 0.02 -3.62
CA ALA A 284 21.16 -1.13 -3.73
C ALA A 284 22.20 -0.96 -4.85
N ASP A 285 21.75 -0.46 -6.01
CA ASP A 285 22.65 -0.20 -7.14
C ASP A 285 23.70 0.87 -6.79
N ILE A 286 23.30 2.01 -6.23
CA ILE A 286 24.21 3.10 -5.84
C ILE A 286 25.20 2.63 -4.75
N LEU A 287 24.73 1.87 -3.76
CA LEU A 287 25.58 1.37 -2.69
C LEU A 287 26.63 0.38 -3.21
N SER A 288 26.28 -0.42 -4.22
CA SER A 288 27.19 -1.40 -4.82
C SER A 288 28.43 -0.75 -5.51
N GLU A 289 28.33 0.52 -5.92
CA GLU A 289 29.44 1.28 -6.49
C GLU A 289 30.51 1.66 -5.44
N THR A 290 30.16 1.56 -4.14
CA THR A 290 31.07 1.88 -3.03
C THR A 290 31.12 0.73 -2.02
N PRO A 291 31.89 -0.35 -2.27
CA PRO A 291 31.89 -1.57 -1.44
C PRO A 291 32.17 -1.35 0.05
N ALA A 292 33.00 -0.36 0.39
CA ALA A 292 33.26 0.00 1.78
C ALA A 292 32.00 0.57 2.49
N LEU A 293 31.16 1.30 1.75
CA LEU A 293 29.89 1.81 2.23
C LEU A 293 28.82 0.71 2.26
N GLU A 294 28.70 -0.09 1.19
CA GLU A 294 27.76 -1.23 1.12
C GLU A 294 27.97 -2.21 2.29
N SER A 295 29.20 -2.42 2.75
CA SER A 295 29.52 -3.35 3.84
C SER A 295 29.06 -2.89 5.23
N GLN A 296 28.64 -1.65 5.40
CA GLN A 296 28.14 -1.11 6.66
C GLN A 296 26.83 -1.80 7.08
N GLU A 297 26.62 -1.96 8.41
CA GLU A 297 25.65 -2.92 8.96
C GLU A 297 24.22 -2.77 8.40
N GLU A 298 23.66 -1.56 8.37
CA GLU A 298 22.31 -1.36 7.86
C GLU A 298 22.28 -1.31 6.31
N LEU A 299 23.37 -0.90 5.68
CA LEU A 299 23.46 -0.74 4.23
C LEU A 299 23.63 -2.06 3.50
N LYS A 300 24.33 -3.05 4.08
CA LYS A 300 24.46 -4.40 3.51
C LYS A 300 23.11 -5.14 3.39
N LEU A 301 22.07 -4.66 4.08
CA LEU A 301 20.75 -5.28 4.05
C LEU A 301 20.00 -5.00 2.73
N PHE A 302 20.36 -3.97 1.96
CA PHE A 302 19.68 -3.64 0.70
C PHE A 302 19.78 -4.75 -0.34
N LYS A 303 20.94 -5.36 -0.50
CA LYS A 303 21.14 -6.42 -1.49
C LYS A 303 20.22 -7.63 -1.29
N PRO A 304 20.14 -8.27 -0.11
CA PRO A 304 19.15 -9.32 0.14
C PRO A 304 17.71 -8.81 0.16
N LEU A 305 17.45 -7.57 0.57
CA LEU A 305 16.12 -6.98 0.58
C LEU A 305 15.47 -6.93 -0.82
N VAL A 306 16.26 -6.66 -1.85
CA VAL A 306 15.80 -6.52 -3.24
C VAL A 306 15.94 -7.79 -4.08
N GLN A 307 16.48 -8.87 -3.52
CA GLN A 307 16.76 -10.12 -4.23
C GLN A 307 15.53 -10.75 -4.90
N GLY A 308 14.32 -10.54 -4.34
CA GLY A 308 13.06 -11.05 -4.89
C GLY A 308 12.59 -10.34 -6.17
N GLY A 309 13.29 -9.29 -6.59
CA GLY A 309 12.93 -8.46 -7.74
C GLY A 309 11.69 -7.58 -7.52
N PRO A 310 11.35 -6.74 -8.48
CA PRO A 310 10.22 -5.82 -8.39
C PRO A 310 8.88 -6.54 -8.52
N HIS A 311 7.86 -5.95 -7.90
CA HIS A 311 6.47 -6.39 -8.01
C HIS A 311 5.76 -5.71 -9.17
N ILE A 312 4.92 -6.46 -9.86
CA ILE A 312 4.13 -5.96 -11.00
C ILE A 312 2.70 -5.68 -10.50
N GLN A 313 2.29 -4.43 -10.68
CA GLN A 313 0.91 -3.99 -10.51
C GLN A 313 0.61 -2.99 -11.63
N VAL A 314 0.18 -3.49 -12.77
CA VAL A 314 -0.08 -2.64 -13.94
C VAL A 314 -1.33 -1.81 -13.72
N SER A 315 -1.19 -0.50 -13.78
CA SER A 315 -2.29 0.46 -13.66
C SER A 315 -2.74 0.98 -15.00
N PHE A 316 -4.03 1.26 -15.09
CA PHE A 316 -4.67 1.75 -16.32
C PHE A 316 -5.87 2.64 -15.98
N ARG A 317 -6.31 3.42 -16.97
CA ARG A 317 -7.52 4.24 -16.91
C ARG A 317 -8.52 3.78 -17.96
N LEU A 318 -9.81 3.74 -17.59
CA LEU A 318 -10.92 3.63 -18.53
C LEU A 318 -11.61 4.98 -18.60
N ALA A 319 -11.69 5.55 -19.79
CA ALA A 319 -12.31 6.84 -20.04
C ALA A 319 -13.58 6.66 -20.87
N PHE A 320 -14.70 7.20 -20.40
CA PHE A 320 -16.00 7.16 -21.10
C PHE A 320 -16.45 8.58 -21.47
N SER A 321 -17.09 8.70 -22.65
CA SER A 321 -17.64 9.97 -23.11
C SER A 321 -19.01 10.32 -22.49
N GLU A 322 -19.57 9.39 -21.75
CA GLU A 322 -20.87 9.52 -21.08
C GLU A 322 -20.71 9.36 -19.57
N GLU A 323 -21.61 9.98 -18.81
CA GLU A 323 -21.68 9.80 -17.36
C GLU A 323 -22.27 8.41 -17.03
N LEU A 324 -21.48 7.60 -16.30
CA LEU A 324 -21.95 6.36 -15.71
C LEU A 324 -22.36 6.59 -14.26
N LYS A 325 -23.59 6.26 -13.93
CA LYS A 325 -24.12 6.37 -12.57
C LYS A 325 -23.99 5.06 -11.83
N PHE A 326 -23.81 5.15 -10.53
CA PHE A 326 -23.80 4.01 -9.62
C PHE A 326 -24.96 4.17 -8.62
N PRO A 327 -25.65 3.06 -8.25
CA PRO A 327 -26.70 3.13 -7.22
C PRO A 327 -26.13 3.38 -5.83
N ARG A 328 -24.86 3.03 -5.62
CA ARG A 328 -24.08 3.32 -4.41
C ARG A 328 -22.99 4.33 -4.73
N LYS A 329 -22.87 5.36 -3.89
CA LYS A 329 -21.81 6.37 -4.03
C LYS A 329 -20.46 5.78 -3.60
N ARG A 330 -19.40 6.18 -4.32
CA ARG A 330 -18.00 5.88 -3.96
C ARG A 330 -17.70 4.39 -3.87
N THR A 331 -18.10 3.65 -4.87
CA THR A 331 -17.91 2.21 -4.90
C THR A 331 -16.55 1.83 -5.47
N ALA A 332 -15.78 1.05 -4.72
CA ALA A 332 -14.62 0.32 -5.21
C ALA A 332 -15.08 -1.05 -5.73
N LEU A 333 -14.61 -1.42 -6.93
CA LEU A 333 -15.09 -2.56 -7.70
C LEU A 333 -13.98 -3.61 -7.79
N VAL A 334 -14.09 -4.70 -7.04
CA VAL A 334 -13.16 -5.84 -7.13
C VAL A 334 -13.79 -6.94 -7.97
N ILE A 335 -13.25 -7.21 -9.15
CA ILE A 335 -13.70 -8.32 -10.01
C ILE A 335 -13.07 -9.62 -9.51
N SER A 336 -13.79 -10.34 -8.65
CA SER A 336 -13.25 -11.40 -7.77
C SER A 336 -12.76 -12.66 -8.46
N ASP A 337 -13.10 -12.88 -9.70
CA ASP A 337 -12.71 -14.04 -10.51
C ASP A 337 -12.08 -13.66 -11.84
N SER A 338 -11.62 -12.39 -11.96
CA SER A 338 -10.82 -11.97 -13.10
C SER A 338 -9.43 -12.65 -13.07
N GLU A 339 -8.97 -13.05 -14.22
CA GLU A 339 -7.66 -13.69 -14.38
C GLU A 339 -6.54 -12.72 -14.01
N PHE A 340 -6.67 -11.46 -14.42
CA PHE A 340 -5.69 -10.40 -14.18
C PHE A 340 -5.86 -9.70 -12.82
N ASN A 341 -6.76 -10.19 -11.98
CA ASN A 341 -6.99 -9.65 -10.62
C ASN A 341 -7.31 -8.15 -10.63
N LEU A 342 -8.39 -7.80 -11.31
CA LEU A 342 -8.75 -6.42 -11.58
C LEU A 342 -9.50 -5.79 -10.40
N THR A 343 -9.04 -4.61 -10.01
CA THR A 343 -9.76 -3.72 -9.09
C THR A 343 -9.90 -2.36 -9.74
N LEU A 344 -11.07 -1.77 -9.63
CA LEU A 344 -11.45 -0.52 -10.28
C LEU A 344 -11.99 0.47 -9.26
N PHE A 345 -11.80 1.76 -9.52
CA PHE A 345 -12.41 2.87 -8.82
C PHE A 345 -12.99 3.83 -9.85
N ALA A 346 -14.27 4.16 -9.69
CA ALA A 346 -14.92 5.19 -10.49
C ALA A 346 -14.60 6.56 -9.88
N GLU A 347 -13.64 7.28 -10.46
CA GLU A 347 -13.09 8.50 -9.89
C GLU A 347 -14.14 9.61 -9.82
N GLU A 348 -15.02 9.72 -10.80
CA GLU A 348 -16.13 10.68 -10.79
C GLU A 348 -17.12 10.48 -9.62
N GLN A 349 -17.09 9.31 -8.96
CA GLN A 349 -17.86 9.06 -7.74
C GLN A 349 -17.13 9.51 -6.47
N VAL A 350 -15.81 9.67 -6.55
CA VAL A 350 -14.92 9.93 -5.42
C VAL A 350 -14.41 11.37 -5.44
N TRP A 351 -13.99 11.84 -6.62
CA TRP A 351 -13.39 13.16 -6.80
C TRP A 351 -14.40 14.29 -6.72
N ASP A 352 -13.92 15.48 -6.41
CA ASP A 352 -14.71 16.70 -6.44
C ASP A 352 -15.21 16.96 -7.85
N LYS A 353 -16.39 17.57 -7.96
CA LYS A 353 -17.03 17.81 -9.25
C LYS A 353 -16.26 18.77 -10.15
N GLU A 354 -15.42 19.60 -9.55
CA GLU A 354 -14.59 20.60 -10.22
C GLU A 354 -13.33 20.00 -10.84
N VAL A 355 -13.03 18.73 -10.52
CA VAL A 355 -11.85 18.05 -11.10
C VAL A 355 -12.06 17.81 -12.60
N ASP A 356 -11.16 18.37 -13.40
CA ASP A 356 -11.13 18.10 -14.83
C ASP A 356 -10.72 16.65 -15.09
N LEU A 357 -11.62 15.84 -15.64
CA LEU A 357 -11.37 14.44 -16.00
C LEU A 357 -10.62 14.28 -17.33
N GLY A 358 -10.44 15.39 -18.05
CA GLY A 358 -9.87 15.40 -19.37
C GLY A 358 -10.88 15.65 -20.48
N ARG A 359 -10.38 16.01 -21.66
CA ARG A 359 -11.19 16.44 -22.79
C ARG A 359 -12.17 15.36 -23.25
N ASN A 360 -13.46 15.68 -23.29
CA ASN A 360 -14.56 14.79 -23.69
C ASN A 360 -14.75 13.56 -22.77
N ILE A 361 -14.18 13.56 -21.56
CA ILE A 361 -14.32 12.49 -20.58
C ILE A 361 -15.35 12.91 -19.53
N LYS A 362 -16.37 12.08 -19.32
CA LYS A 362 -17.42 12.30 -18.32
C LYS A 362 -17.40 11.28 -17.19
N SER A 363 -16.84 10.08 -17.43
CA SER A 363 -16.55 9.10 -16.40
C SER A 363 -15.15 8.57 -16.59
N LEU A 364 -14.40 8.47 -15.48
CA LEU A 364 -13.01 8.03 -15.46
C LEU A 364 -12.83 6.99 -14.36
N TRP A 365 -12.37 5.81 -14.74
CA TRP A 365 -12.11 4.75 -13.79
C TRP A 365 -10.62 4.45 -13.73
N THR A 366 -10.07 4.39 -12.52
CA THR A 366 -8.76 3.83 -12.25
C THR A 366 -8.86 2.33 -12.12
N GLY A 367 -7.98 1.60 -12.79
CA GLY A 367 -7.87 0.16 -12.67
C GLY A 367 -6.46 -0.31 -12.35
N THR A 368 -6.35 -1.44 -11.66
CA THR A 368 -5.08 -2.13 -11.42
C THR A 368 -5.20 -3.62 -11.67
N SER A 369 -4.11 -4.20 -12.18
CA SER A 369 -3.89 -5.65 -12.34
C SER A 369 -2.69 -6.06 -11.49
N CYS A 370 -2.89 -6.99 -10.55
CA CYS A 370 -1.87 -7.36 -9.57
C CYS A 370 -1.32 -8.77 -9.73
N ILE A 371 -1.89 -9.60 -10.62
CA ILE A 371 -1.41 -10.96 -10.86
C ILE A 371 -0.78 -11.04 -12.24
N SER A 372 0.48 -11.41 -12.26
CA SER A 372 1.26 -11.47 -13.49
C SER A 372 1.41 -12.89 -14.07
N SER A 373 1.00 -13.93 -13.34
CA SER A 373 1.28 -15.33 -13.67
C SER A 373 0.08 -16.13 -14.22
N VAL A 374 -1.15 -15.58 -14.10
CA VAL A 374 -2.36 -16.27 -14.56
C VAL A 374 -2.66 -15.91 -16.02
N PRO A 375 -2.88 -16.89 -16.90
CA PRO A 375 -3.25 -16.63 -18.30
C PRO A 375 -4.57 -15.88 -18.43
N GLY A 376 -4.64 -14.92 -19.35
CA GLY A 376 -5.85 -14.21 -19.72
C GLY A 376 -6.85 -15.07 -20.50
N ARG A 377 -8.01 -14.52 -20.84
CA ARG A 377 -9.13 -15.22 -21.50
C ARG A 377 -9.02 -15.29 -23.00
N ILE A 378 -8.47 -14.24 -23.63
CA ILE A 378 -8.42 -14.11 -25.09
C ILE A 378 -7.13 -14.70 -25.63
N TYR A 379 -6.01 -14.19 -25.14
CA TYR A 379 -4.68 -14.54 -25.63
C TYR A 379 -4.04 -15.71 -24.89
N HIS A 380 -4.63 -16.18 -23.80
CA HIS A 380 -4.09 -17.25 -22.95
C HIS A 380 -2.64 -17.00 -22.51
N LYS A 381 -2.27 -15.73 -22.40
CA LYS A 381 -0.97 -15.27 -21.90
C LYS A 381 -1.10 -14.66 -20.50
N PRO A 382 -0.17 -14.89 -19.60
CA PRO A 382 -0.09 -14.13 -18.35
C PRO A 382 0.24 -12.66 -18.64
N VAL A 383 -0.15 -11.76 -17.72
CA VAL A 383 0.09 -10.30 -17.88
C VAL A 383 1.52 -9.99 -18.30
N ASN A 384 2.50 -10.67 -17.69
CA ASN A 384 3.92 -10.43 -17.95
C ASN A 384 4.38 -10.76 -19.38
N ASN A 385 3.58 -11.52 -20.12
CA ASN A 385 3.89 -11.96 -21.50
C ASN A 385 2.99 -11.30 -22.55
N CYS A 386 2.11 -10.38 -22.14
CA CYS A 386 1.26 -9.64 -23.05
C CYS A 386 2.02 -8.46 -23.68
N SER A 387 1.69 -8.11 -24.93
CA SER A 387 1.94 -6.76 -25.43
C SER A 387 1.02 -5.76 -24.71
N LYS A 388 1.26 -4.46 -24.89
CA LYS A 388 0.38 -3.42 -24.32
C LYS A 388 -1.05 -3.56 -24.87
N GLU A 389 -1.19 -3.83 -26.15
CA GLU A 389 -2.46 -4.00 -26.87
C GLU A 389 -3.20 -5.25 -26.35
N GLU A 390 -2.51 -6.39 -26.28
CA GLU A 390 -3.07 -7.64 -25.73
C GLU A 390 -3.54 -7.46 -24.29
N PHE A 391 -2.76 -6.76 -23.45
CA PHE A 391 -3.15 -6.44 -22.08
C PHE A 391 -4.43 -5.60 -22.03
N VAL A 392 -4.52 -4.55 -22.85
CA VAL A 392 -5.70 -3.66 -22.92
C VAL A 392 -6.95 -4.43 -23.36
N GLU A 393 -6.84 -5.30 -24.38
CA GLU A 393 -7.97 -6.11 -24.85
C GLU A 393 -8.42 -7.13 -23.81
N GLU A 394 -7.49 -7.79 -23.10
CA GLU A 394 -7.79 -8.70 -22.01
C GLU A 394 -8.52 -7.98 -20.85
N VAL A 395 -8.01 -6.83 -20.42
CA VAL A 395 -8.63 -6.01 -19.36
C VAL A 395 -10.05 -5.61 -19.77
N LYS A 396 -10.22 -5.11 -21.02
CA LYS A 396 -11.53 -4.75 -21.56
C LYS A 396 -12.50 -5.94 -21.53
N ALA A 397 -12.07 -7.09 -22.00
CA ALA A 397 -12.91 -8.29 -22.05
C ALA A 397 -13.31 -8.77 -20.64
N GLN A 398 -12.37 -8.80 -19.70
CA GLN A 398 -12.64 -9.22 -18.31
C GLN A 398 -13.59 -8.26 -17.59
N ILE A 399 -13.49 -6.96 -17.83
CA ILE A 399 -14.39 -5.96 -17.24
C ILE A 399 -15.78 -6.05 -17.87
N LEU A 400 -15.88 -6.02 -19.21
CA LEU A 400 -17.16 -6.01 -19.91
C LEU A 400 -17.93 -7.33 -19.80
N SER A 401 -17.29 -8.42 -19.43
CA SER A 401 -17.95 -9.71 -19.19
C SER A 401 -18.39 -9.91 -17.73
N CYS A 402 -18.14 -8.96 -16.85
CA CYS A 402 -18.53 -9.06 -15.44
C CYS A 402 -20.03 -8.79 -15.27
N GLY A 403 -20.81 -9.84 -15.14
CA GLY A 403 -22.28 -9.75 -15.03
C GLY A 403 -22.74 -8.98 -13.80
N ALA A 404 -22.10 -9.18 -12.63
CA ALA A 404 -22.44 -8.43 -11.43
C ALA A 404 -22.22 -6.92 -11.56
N LEU A 405 -21.17 -6.50 -12.29
CA LEU A 405 -20.93 -5.10 -12.58
C LEU A 405 -21.95 -4.53 -13.57
N ASP A 406 -22.23 -5.29 -14.62
CA ASP A 406 -23.24 -4.91 -15.61
C ASP A 406 -24.63 -4.70 -15.01
N GLU A 407 -25.06 -5.59 -14.11
CA GLU A 407 -26.34 -5.44 -13.38
C GLU A 407 -26.35 -4.21 -12.47
N LEU A 408 -25.24 -3.91 -11.78
CA LEU A 408 -25.13 -2.71 -10.96
C LEU A 408 -25.25 -1.44 -11.82
N ILE A 409 -24.63 -1.41 -12.98
CA ILE A 409 -24.71 -0.28 -13.91
C ILE A 409 -26.13 -0.13 -14.46
N LYS A 410 -26.80 -1.21 -14.87
CA LYS A 410 -28.21 -1.18 -15.33
C LYS A 410 -29.15 -0.59 -14.30
N GLU A 411 -28.96 -0.94 -13.01
CA GLU A 411 -29.80 -0.46 -11.91
C GLU A 411 -29.85 1.10 -11.86
N ALA A 412 -28.72 1.76 -12.09
CA ALA A 412 -28.60 3.21 -11.99
C ALA A 412 -28.75 3.97 -13.32
N ASN A 413 -28.79 3.25 -14.46
CA ASN A 413 -28.73 3.85 -15.80
C ASN A 413 -29.92 3.43 -16.71
N HIS A 414 -31.12 3.34 -16.15
CA HIS A 414 -32.36 3.04 -16.88
C HIS A 414 -32.30 1.72 -17.70
N GLY A 415 -31.63 0.71 -17.18
CA GLY A 415 -31.48 -0.58 -17.82
C GLY A 415 -30.33 -0.69 -18.82
N ARG A 416 -29.60 0.40 -19.10
CA ARG A 416 -28.41 0.37 -19.96
C ARG A 416 -27.25 -0.33 -19.23
N GLY A 417 -26.72 -1.37 -19.83
CA GLY A 417 -25.54 -2.10 -19.34
C GLY A 417 -24.22 -1.44 -19.72
N LEU A 418 -23.14 -1.90 -19.08
CA LEU A 418 -21.81 -1.30 -19.27
C LEU A 418 -21.34 -1.27 -20.73
N LYS A 419 -21.70 -2.27 -21.54
CA LYS A 419 -21.35 -2.37 -22.96
C LYS A 419 -22.02 -1.32 -23.84
N GLU A 420 -23.08 -0.70 -23.36
CA GLU A 420 -23.86 0.30 -24.12
C GLU A 420 -23.31 1.73 -23.91
N PHE A 421 -22.33 1.89 -23.04
CA PHE A 421 -21.62 3.16 -22.85
C PHE A 421 -20.41 3.27 -23.76
N SER A 422 -20.17 4.46 -24.27
CA SER A 422 -19.08 4.75 -25.19
C SER A 422 -17.74 4.82 -24.42
N LEU A 423 -16.99 3.72 -24.44
CA LEU A 423 -15.62 3.65 -23.95
C LEU A 423 -14.69 4.31 -24.97
N LEU A 424 -14.13 5.47 -24.63
CA LEU A 424 -13.20 6.21 -25.50
C LEU A 424 -11.85 5.51 -25.61
N LYS A 425 -11.28 5.10 -24.46
CA LYS A 425 -9.98 4.44 -24.40
C LYS A 425 -9.74 3.73 -23.09
N ILE A 426 -8.80 2.78 -23.12
CA ILE A 426 -8.10 2.26 -21.94
C ILE A 426 -6.64 2.68 -22.08
N GLU A 427 -6.13 3.47 -21.14
CA GLU A 427 -4.75 3.98 -21.16
C GLU A 427 -3.96 3.40 -20.00
N VAL A 428 -2.84 2.74 -20.30
CA VAL A 428 -1.92 2.21 -19.32
C VAL A 428 -1.00 3.33 -18.82
N TRP A 429 -0.68 3.36 -17.55
CA TRP A 429 0.27 4.32 -16.98
C TRP A 429 1.60 4.30 -17.75
N HIS A 430 2.07 5.45 -18.16
CA HIS A 430 3.14 5.63 -19.15
C HIS A 430 4.51 5.06 -18.75
N GLU A 431 4.72 4.82 -17.46
CA GLU A 431 5.96 4.23 -16.96
C GLU A 431 6.02 2.70 -17.08
N TRP A 432 4.93 2.04 -17.40
CA TRP A 432 4.95 0.62 -17.71
C TRP A 432 5.48 0.38 -19.13
N LYS A 433 6.57 -0.36 -19.21
CA LYS A 433 7.20 -0.76 -20.47
C LYS A 433 6.92 -2.24 -20.72
N PHE A 434 6.28 -2.52 -21.84
CA PHE A 434 5.98 -3.86 -22.31
C PHE A 434 7.06 -4.27 -23.31
N SER A 435 7.69 -5.41 -23.08
CA SER A 435 8.74 -5.96 -23.95
C SER A 435 8.63 -7.49 -24.03
N PRO A 436 9.27 -8.14 -25.01
CA PRO A 436 9.32 -9.60 -25.10
C PRO A 436 9.89 -10.29 -23.84
N GLU A 437 10.76 -9.60 -23.09
CA GLU A 437 11.37 -10.09 -21.86
C GLU A 437 10.43 -9.92 -20.63
N GLY A 438 9.30 -9.28 -20.82
CA GLY A 438 8.30 -9.03 -19.78
C GLY A 438 8.00 -7.54 -19.56
N ILE A 439 7.16 -7.29 -18.58
CA ILE A 439 6.74 -5.93 -18.20
C ILE A 439 7.67 -5.39 -17.11
N LYS A 440 8.16 -4.18 -17.33
CA LYS A 440 9.01 -3.46 -16.38
C LYS A 440 8.42 -2.08 -16.08
N SER A 441 8.59 -1.61 -14.86
CA SER A 441 8.30 -0.22 -14.49
C SER A 441 9.60 0.59 -14.47
N LEU A 442 9.53 1.84 -14.93
CA LEU A 442 10.62 2.81 -14.74
C LEU A 442 10.85 3.12 -13.26
N GLN A 443 9.81 2.91 -12.44
CA GLN A 443 9.91 2.92 -10.98
C GLN A 443 9.62 1.51 -10.46
N PRO A 444 10.67 0.69 -10.18
CA PRO A 444 10.49 -0.67 -9.70
C PRO A 444 9.81 -0.69 -8.33
N LYS A 445 8.70 -1.43 -8.21
CA LYS A 445 7.91 -1.50 -6.99
C LYS A 445 8.47 -2.53 -6.03
N TRP A 446 8.76 -2.12 -4.80
CA TRP A 446 9.07 -3.00 -3.69
C TRP A 446 7.84 -3.18 -2.78
N VAL A 447 7.65 -4.37 -2.24
CA VAL A 447 6.60 -4.71 -1.25
C VAL A 447 7.19 -5.74 -0.29
N ASN A 448 6.69 -5.83 0.95
CA ASN A 448 7.10 -6.85 1.92
C ASN A 448 6.81 -8.28 1.41
N SER A 449 7.78 -8.86 0.73
CA SER A 449 7.76 -10.23 0.24
C SER A 449 8.11 -11.21 1.35
N THR A 450 8.00 -12.52 1.06
CA THR A 450 8.56 -13.55 1.93
C THR A 450 10.06 -13.36 2.14
N ASN A 451 10.53 -13.65 3.36
CA ASN A 451 11.94 -13.55 3.77
C ASN A 451 12.54 -12.13 3.70
N THR A 452 11.73 -11.07 3.82
CA THR A 452 12.25 -9.69 3.79
C THR A 452 12.35 -9.02 5.16
N GLN A 453 11.65 -9.52 6.18
CA GLN A 453 11.61 -8.87 7.51
C GLN A 453 12.98 -8.75 8.18
N ALA A 454 13.85 -9.73 7.99
CA ALA A 454 15.21 -9.73 8.54
C ALA A 454 16.12 -8.68 7.88
N TYR A 455 15.74 -8.20 6.70
CA TYR A 455 16.55 -7.30 5.86
C TYR A 455 16.02 -5.88 5.81
N LEU A 456 14.98 -5.54 6.58
CA LEU A 456 14.53 -4.15 6.69
C LEU A 456 15.58 -3.32 7.45
N PRO A 457 16.23 -2.31 6.83
CA PRO A 457 17.22 -1.50 7.53
C PRO A 457 16.57 -0.53 8.53
N ALA A 458 17.29 -0.15 9.56
CA ALA A 458 16.91 0.96 10.42
C ALA A 458 17.12 2.30 9.71
N GLN A 459 16.47 3.36 10.19
CA GLN A 459 16.64 4.70 9.64
C GLN A 459 18.01 5.32 9.95
N LYS A 460 18.56 4.99 11.13
CA LYS A 460 19.91 5.39 11.54
C LYS A 460 20.91 4.35 11.08
N THR A 461 21.92 4.76 10.34
CA THR A 461 23.02 3.87 9.90
C THR A 461 24.24 4.01 10.82
N PRO A 462 25.23 3.10 10.74
CA PRO A 462 26.53 3.28 11.40
C PRO A 462 27.32 4.48 10.88
N VAL A 463 27.02 4.96 9.67
CA VAL A 463 27.65 6.16 9.11
C VAL A 463 27.00 7.40 9.72
N PRO A 464 27.72 8.20 10.53
CA PRO A 464 27.14 9.21 11.40
C PRO A 464 26.30 10.29 10.71
N ASN A 465 26.56 10.55 9.44
CA ASN A 465 25.85 11.56 8.67
C ASN A 465 24.98 10.97 7.54
N LEU A 466 24.69 9.66 7.55
CA LEU A 466 23.84 9.01 6.56
C LEU A 466 22.63 8.36 7.23
N TYR A 467 21.42 8.69 6.77
CA TYR A 467 20.15 8.18 7.25
C TYR A 467 19.32 7.61 6.09
N LEU A 468 18.40 6.72 6.42
CA LEU A 468 17.53 6.03 5.47
C LEU A 468 16.07 6.38 5.74
N ALA A 469 15.29 6.58 4.68
CA ALA A 469 13.85 6.74 4.77
C ALA A 469 13.16 6.00 3.61
N GLY A 470 11.99 5.43 3.89
CA GLY A 470 11.20 4.68 2.92
C GLY A 470 10.41 3.57 3.59
N ALA A 471 9.27 3.19 3.03
CA ALA A 471 8.42 2.12 3.58
C ALA A 471 9.10 0.73 3.59
N HIS A 472 10.27 0.61 3.01
CA HIS A 472 11.15 -0.55 3.04
C HIS A 472 12.10 -0.59 4.25
N THR A 473 12.04 0.40 5.13
CA THR A 473 12.80 0.45 6.39
C THR A 473 11.94 -0.02 7.57
N ARG A 474 12.53 -0.21 8.76
CA ARG A 474 11.83 -0.69 9.95
C ARG A 474 10.82 0.34 10.46
N THR A 475 9.54 -0.01 10.46
CA THR A 475 8.45 0.81 10.97
C THR A 475 7.47 -0.01 11.79
N GLN A 476 6.65 0.64 12.61
CA GLN A 476 5.54 -0.02 13.29
C GLN A 476 4.34 -0.28 12.36
N ALA A 477 4.30 0.39 11.21
CA ALA A 477 3.34 0.08 10.16
C ALA A 477 3.47 -1.37 9.67
N GLU A 478 4.68 -1.95 9.66
CA GLU A 478 4.97 -3.36 9.30
C GLU A 478 4.45 -3.76 7.90
N VAL A 479 3.97 -2.80 7.13
CA VAL A 479 3.38 -2.97 5.79
C VAL A 479 3.88 -1.85 4.90
N TRP A 480 4.30 -2.18 3.69
CA TRP A 480 4.62 -1.18 2.67
C TRP A 480 3.35 -0.38 2.34
N SER A 481 3.34 0.90 2.68
CA SER A 481 2.15 1.74 2.64
C SER A 481 2.52 3.22 2.75
N ILE A 482 1.57 4.10 2.52
CA ILE A 482 1.68 5.55 2.79
C ILE A 482 2.10 5.77 4.25
N GLU A 483 1.43 5.11 5.21
CA GLU A 483 1.75 5.23 6.63
C GLU A 483 3.19 4.80 6.93
N GLY A 484 3.63 3.66 6.36
CA GLY A 484 5.02 3.21 6.52
C GLY A 484 6.03 4.19 5.96
N ALA A 485 5.72 4.87 4.86
CA ALA A 485 6.59 5.88 4.27
C ALA A 485 6.65 7.16 5.14
N VAL A 486 5.52 7.67 5.61
CA VAL A 486 5.48 8.84 6.51
C VAL A 486 6.17 8.54 7.83
N GLU A 487 5.82 7.42 8.49
CA GLU A 487 6.46 6.98 9.73
C GLU A 487 7.98 6.86 9.57
N SER A 488 8.44 6.30 8.45
CA SER A 488 9.86 6.16 8.17
C SER A 488 10.58 7.51 8.03
N GLY A 489 9.98 8.46 7.31
CA GLY A 489 10.52 9.82 7.18
C GLY A 489 10.63 10.53 8.53
N ARG A 490 9.58 10.43 9.36
CA ARG A 490 9.59 10.94 10.74
C ARG A 490 10.64 10.26 11.62
N ARG A 491 10.80 8.94 11.51
CA ARG A 491 11.85 8.19 12.23
C ARG A 491 13.26 8.58 11.81
N ALA A 492 13.48 8.84 10.52
CA ALA A 492 14.76 9.35 10.02
C ALA A 492 15.03 10.75 10.60
N ALA A 493 14.05 11.64 10.56
CA ALA A 493 14.15 12.96 11.18
C ALA A 493 14.38 12.87 12.70
N LYS A 494 13.67 11.97 13.42
CA LYS A 494 13.86 11.73 14.85
C LYS A 494 15.24 11.19 15.20
N ALA A 495 15.85 10.41 14.32
CA ALA A 495 17.22 9.92 14.52
C ALA A 495 18.28 11.02 14.40
N ILE A 496 17.93 12.14 13.73
CA ILE A 496 18.74 13.34 13.61
C ILE A 496 18.46 14.29 14.79
N ASP A 497 17.17 14.45 15.16
CA ASP A 497 16.71 15.36 16.21
C ASP A 497 15.56 14.71 17.01
N ASP A 498 15.77 14.47 18.29
CA ASP A 498 14.85 13.73 19.16
C ASP A 498 13.53 14.47 19.47
N ARG A 499 13.46 15.78 19.16
CA ARG A 499 12.24 16.60 19.25
C ARG A 499 11.15 16.17 18.27
N VAL A 500 11.49 15.44 17.19
CA VAL A 500 10.51 14.92 16.25
C VAL A 500 9.62 13.89 16.92
N GLU A 501 8.33 14.07 16.78
CA GLU A 501 7.35 13.12 17.30
C GLU A 501 6.92 12.12 16.23
N VAL A 502 6.96 10.84 16.58
CA VAL A 502 6.47 9.73 15.77
C VAL A 502 5.30 9.08 16.50
N LEU A 503 4.14 9.04 15.86
CA LEU A 503 2.95 8.45 16.47
C LEU A 503 3.01 6.92 16.43
N ASP A 504 2.75 6.32 17.60
CA ASP A 504 2.73 4.87 17.73
C ASP A 504 1.47 4.26 17.08
N GLN A 505 1.63 3.08 16.51
CA GLN A 505 0.51 2.28 16.03
C GLN A 505 -0.29 1.71 17.20
N TYR A 506 -1.62 1.85 17.14
CA TYR A 506 -2.49 1.26 18.15
C TYR A 506 -2.38 -0.27 18.16
N ARG A 507 -2.19 -0.82 19.36
CA ARG A 507 -2.20 -2.27 19.60
C ARG A 507 -3.14 -2.59 20.76
N PRO A 508 -4.18 -3.42 20.56
CA PRO A 508 -5.02 -3.88 21.66
C PRO A 508 -4.18 -4.56 22.76
N PHE A 509 -4.49 -4.28 24.01
CA PHE A 509 -3.77 -4.83 25.16
C PHE A 509 -3.68 -6.36 25.13
N TRP A 510 -4.79 -7.05 24.79
CA TRP A 510 -4.82 -8.51 24.73
C TRP A 510 -3.90 -9.08 23.65
N ILE A 511 -3.79 -8.44 22.47
CA ILE A 511 -2.85 -8.84 21.41
C ILE A 511 -1.41 -8.69 21.91
N SER A 512 -1.09 -7.56 22.55
CA SER A 512 0.25 -7.30 23.09
C SER A 512 0.63 -8.31 24.17
N SER A 513 -0.30 -8.66 25.06
CA SER A 513 -0.07 -9.63 26.12
C SER A 513 0.14 -11.05 25.58
N LEU A 514 -0.71 -11.49 24.64
CA LEU A 514 -0.55 -12.81 24.02
C LEU A 514 0.73 -12.92 23.18
N SER A 515 1.14 -11.83 22.51
CA SER A 515 2.39 -11.80 21.76
C SER A 515 3.61 -11.96 22.68
N LYS A 516 3.60 -11.33 23.86
CA LYS A 516 4.69 -11.52 24.84
C LYS A 516 4.75 -12.96 25.36
N ILE A 517 3.60 -13.58 25.61
CA ILE A 517 3.54 -15.00 26.00
C ILE A 517 4.10 -15.87 24.88
N ASP A 518 3.72 -15.63 23.63
CA ASP A 518 4.24 -16.40 22.48
C ASP A 518 5.73 -16.19 22.26
N ASP A 519 6.29 -15.01 22.52
CA ASP A 519 7.73 -14.77 22.44
C ASP A 519 8.51 -15.63 23.44
N ILE A 520 7.97 -15.82 24.68
CA ILE A 520 8.55 -16.75 25.66
C ILE A 520 8.46 -18.20 25.15
N LEU A 521 7.27 -18.62 24.69
CA LEU A 521 7.08 -19.97 24.15
C LEU A 521 7.99 -20.23 22.96
N TYR A 522 8.19 -19.24 22.09
CA TYR A 522 9.07 -19.35 20.93
C TYR A 522 10.52 -19.53 21.34
N THR A 523 11.00 -18.84 22.37
CA THR A 523 12.37 -18.97 22.89
C THR A 523 12.66 -20.38 23.39
N ILE A 524 11.68 -21.04 24.01
CA ILE A 524 11.79 -22.44 24.48
C ILE A 524 11.37 -23.48 23.45
N LYS A 525 11.17 -23.06 22.19
CA LYS A 525 10.72 -23.90 21.05
C LYS A 525 9.38 -24.61 21.29
N ALA A 526 8.52 -24.06 22.16
CA ALA A 526 7.19 -24.58 22.41
C ALA A 526 6.20 -24.19 21.27
N PRO A 527 5.10 -24.94 21.10
CA PRO A 527 4.00 -24.56 20.22
C PRO A 527 3.44 -23.18 20.58
N GLN A 528 2.80 -22.54 19.60
CA GLN A 528 2.15 -21.25 19.83
C GLN A 528 0.99 -21.40 20.81
N PHE A 529 0.75 -20.39 21.64
CA PHE A 529 -0.32 -20.40 22.64
C PHE A 529 -1.70 -20.72 22.07
N ILE A 530 -2.02 -20.18 20.88
CA ILE A 530 -3.28 -20.47 20.20
C ILE A 530 -3.40 -21.95 19.83
N ASP A 531 -2.32 -22.59 19.37
CA ASP A 531 -2.29 -24.03 19.05
C ASP A 531 -2.56 -24.86 20.30
N SER A 532 -1.98 -24.48 21.43
CA SER A 532 -2.19 -25.16 22.72
C SER A 532 -3.63 -25.05 23.20
N ILE A 533 -4.28 -23.89 23.04
CA ILE A 533 -5.71 -23.73 23.35
C ILE A 533 -6.56 -24.62 22.46
N VAL A 534 -6.32 -24.63 21.16
CA VAL A 534 -7.09 -25.46 20.21
C VAL A 534 -6.93 -26.93 20.54
N LEU A 535 -5.71 -27.38 20.81
CA LEU A 535 -5.44 -28.77 21.19
C LEU A 535 -6.16 -29.14 22.50
N PHE A 536 -6.13 -28.28 23.51
CA PHE A 536 -6.84 -28.47 24.77
C PHE A 536 -8.35 -28.60 24.55
N LEU A 537 -8.95 -27.73 23.73
CA LEU A 537 -10.37 -27.79 23.42
C LEU A 537 -10.75 -29.09 22.68
N ILE A 538 -9.91 -29.57 21.77
CA ILE A 538 -10.10 -30.85 21.09
C ILE A 538 -10.08 -32.00 22.10
N ILE A 539 -9.05 -32.09 22.92
CA ILE A 539 -8.88 -33.13 23.94
C ILE A 539 -10.07 -33.12 24.92
N PHE A 540 -10.45 -31.91 25.40
CA PHE A 540 -11.59 -31.75 26.30
C PHE A 540 -12.90 -32.20 25.64
N SER A 541 -13.14 -31.84 24.38
CA SER A 541 -14.31 -32.26 23.63
C SER A 541 -14.38 -33.79 23.47
N LEU A 542 -13.25 -34.42 23.11
CA LEU A 542 -13.17 -35.87 23.02
C LEU A 542 -13.42 -36.57 24.36
N TRP A 543 -12.80 -36.05 25.43
CA TRP A 543 -12.99 -36.55 26.79
C TRP A 543 -14.46 -36.40 27.23
N PHE A 544 -15.07 -35.26 26.99
CA PHE A 544 -16.48 -35.00 27.32
C PHE A 544 -17.42 -35.93 26.54
N THR A 545 -17.15 -36.12 25.24
CA THR A 545 -17.92 -37.08 24.40
C THR A 545 -17.78 -38.51 24.94
N TYR A 546 -16.55 -38.91 25.32
CA TYR A 546 -16.33 -40.23 25.94
C TYR A 546 -17.12 -40.40 27.24
N LEU A 547 -17.17 -39.41 28.11
CA LEU A 547 -17.95 -39.44 29.34
C LEU A 547 -19.46 -39.60 29.07
N ILE A 548 -19.99 -38.87 28.07
CA ILE A 548 -21.41 -39.02 27.69
C ILE A 548 -21.70 -40.42 27.17
N VAL A 549 -20.87 -40.93 26.26
CA VAL A 549 -21.06 -42.28 25.67
C VAL A 549 -20.88 -43.38 26.71
N SER A 550 -19.99 -43.23 27.67
CA SER A 550 -19.75 -44.19 28.75
C SER A 550 -20.83 -44.15 29.86
N SER A 551 -21.65 -43.10 29.89
CA SER A 551 -22.77 -42.94 30.84
C SER A 551 -24.11 -43.33 30.24
N LEU A 552 -24.18 -43.61 28.94
CA LEU A 552 -25.30 -44.20 28.22
C LEU A 552 -25.16 -45.72 28.15
#